data_6a35b25365d6b9fff25fa2ee58ac11b2
#
_entry.id   6a35b25365d6b9fff25fa2ee58ac11b2
#
_cell.length_a   1.000
_cell.length_b   1.000
_cell.length_c   1.000
_cell.angle_alpha   90.00
_cell.angle_beta   90.00
_cell.angle_gamma   90.00
#
_symmetry.space_group_name_H-M   'P 1'
#
loop_
_entity.id
_entity.type
_entity.pdbx_description
1 polymer ?
#
loop_
_entity_poly.entity_id
_entity_poly.type
_entity_poly.pdbx_seq_one_letter_code
_entity_poly.pdbx_strand_id
1 'polypeptide(L)'
;MSYYRILGLRQEPFSTSPDPAFFYQSREHTSALYRLRIAIELKRGLSLILGDVGTGKTTLSRRLAQLLRVEPNILMTMVLNPIYDTETQFLADLAERFHIIVENGNNPEPAALAYMNAIEKFLFERCVEEEKTIILLIDESQKMSGPCLEVLRSLLNYETNEYKILQVVLLGQMELLPRISRIKNLWDRIALKYVINPLEESEVKELIGFRLRRAGYVSRYPMFSDKAINAIYNYTQGYPRKITLMCHDALEHLIMSKKEIVDKELVQELIQKDVKPVGV
;
A
#
# COMPACT_ATOMS: atom_id res chain seq x y z
N MET A 1 -21.27 23.43 8.14
CA MET A 1 -21.80 22.04 8.22
C MET A 1 -21.12 21.24 7.12
N SER A 2 -20.55 20.06 7.39
CA SER A 2 -19.82 19.30 6.35
C SER A 2 -20.81 18.75 5.30
N TYR A 3 -20.39 18.74 4.04
CA TYR A 3 -21.22 18.38 2.88
C TYR A 3 -21.88 16.99 3.03
N TYR A 4 -21.18 16.02 3.55
CA TYR A 4 -21.69 14.66 3.68
C TYR A 4 -22.85 14.57 4.70
N ARG A 5 -22.88 15.42 5.74
CA ARG A 5 -24.00 15.47 6.69
C ARG A 5 -25.27 16.01 6.07
N ILE A 6 -25.16 16.95 5.12
CA ILE A 6 -26.31 17.48 4.34
C ILE A 6 -26.94 16.34 3.54
N LEU A 7 -26.12 15.40 3.02
CA LEU A 7 -26.57 14.20 2.30
C LEU A 7 -27.05 13.06 3.22
N GLY A 8 -27.14 13.27 4.52
CA GLY A 8 -27.57 12.26 5.48
C GLY A 8 -26.53 11.18 5.78
N LEU A 9 -25.26 11.43 5.43
CA LEU A 9 -24.16 10.48 5.68
C LEU A 9 -23.55 10.72 7.07
N ARG A 10 -23.09 9.64 7.70
CA ARG A 10 -22.44 9.68 9.03
C ARG A 10 -20.97 10.05 8.96
N GLN A 11 -20.32 9.68 7.87
CA GLN A 11 -18.89 9.88 7.62
C GLN A 11 -18.67 10.32 6.17
N GLU A 12 -17.50 10.88 5.90
CA GLU A 12 -17.08 11.23 4.56
C GLU A 12 -16.83 9.99 3.71
N PRO A 13 -17.61 9.73 2.62
CA PRO A 13 -17.48 8.49 1.86
C PRO A 13 -16.23 8.47 0.97
N PHE A 14 -15.77 9.62 0.50
CA PHE A 14 -14.74 9.74 -0.52
C PHE A 14 -13.51 10.52 -0.04
N SER A 15 -13.12 10.32 1.23
CA SER A 15 -11.83 10.79 1.72
C SER A 15 -10.67 10.09 0.99
N THR A 16 -9.63 10.86 0.67
CA THR A 16 -8.38 10.34 0.07
C THR A 16 -7.42 9.77 1.11
N SER A 17 -7.71 9.92 2.39
CA SER A 17 -6.93 9.31 3.47
C SER A 17 -6.99 7.79 3.36
N PRO A 18 -5.85 7.09 3.50
CA PRO A 18 -5.81 5.63 3.38
C PRO A 18 -6.38 4.97 4.65
N ASP A 19 -7.70 5.03 4.80
CA ASP A 19 -8.44 4.38 5.88
C ASP A 19 -8.80 2.94 5.46
N PRO A 20 -8.30 1.91 6.19
CA PRO A 20 -8.64 0.52 5.92
C PRO A 20 -10.14 0.20 6.02
N ALA A 21 -10.92 0.97 6.78
CA ALA A 21 -12.37 0.79 6.89
C ALA A 21 -13.11 1.12 5.59
N PHE A 22 -12.54 2.00 4.76
CA PHE A 22 -13.05 2.39 3.45
C PHE A 22 -12.30 1.72 2.29
N PHE A 23 -11.51 0.70 2.60
CA PHE A 23 -10.78 -0.07 1.59
C PHE A 23 -11.71 -1.06 0.89
N TYR A 24 -12.08 -0.76 -0.35
CA TYR A 24 -12.74 -1.71 -1.23
C TYR A 24 -11.70 -2.71 -1.75
N GLN A 25 -11.84 -3.96 -1.35
CA GLN A 25 -10.96 -5.05 -1.80
C GLN A 25 -11.43 -5.53 -3.17
N SER A 26 -10.83 -5.01 -4.24
CA SER A 26 -11.03 -5.52 -5.59
C SER A 26 -10.51 -6.95 -5.72
N ARG A 27 -10.80 -7.59 -6.86
CA ARG A 27 -10.27 -8.93 -7.18
C ARG A 27 -8.74 -8.94 -7.15
N GLU A 28 -8.10 -7.89 -7.70
CA GLU A 28 -6.65 -7.72 -7.69
C GLU A 28 -6.10 -7.63 -6.27
N HIS A 29 -6.70 -6.80 -5.41
CA HIS A 29 -6.29 -6.67 -4.01
C HIS A 29 -6.48 -7.97 -3.23
N THR A 30 -7.57 -8.67 -3.44
CA THR A 30 -7.85 -9.96 -2.79
C THR A 30 -6.81 -11.00 -3.21
N SER A 31 -6.54 -11.09 -4.52
CA SER A 31 -5.52 -12.02 -5.07
C SER A 31 -4.12 -11.70 -4.55
N ALA A 32 -3.75 -10.40 -4.50
CA ALA A 32 -2.46 -9.97 -3.97
C ALA A 32 -2.30 -10.34 -2.49
N LEU A 33 -3.32 -10.07 -1.65
CA LEU A 33 -3.30 -10.42 -0.22
C LEU A 33 -3.19 -11.93 0.00
N TYR A 34 -3.96 -12.72 -0.75
CA TYR A 34 -3.94 -14.18 -0.64
C TYR A 34 -2.56 -14.75 -1.01
N ARG A 35 -1.98 -14.30 -2.13
CA ARG A 35 -0.65 -14.74 -2.57
C ARG A 35 0.45 -14.30 -1.61
N LEU A 36 0.36 -13.07 -1.05
CA LEU A 36 1.29 -12.59 -0.03
C LEU A 36 1.23 -13.45 1.23
N ARG A 37 0.02 -13.79 1.70
CA ARG A 37 -0.12 -14.69 2.87
C ARG A 37 0.56 -16.03 2.62
N ILE A 38 0.30 -16.67 1.50
CA ILE A 38 0.96 -17.93 1.14
C ILE A 38 2.49 -17.80 1.12
N ALA A 39 3.01 -16.73 0.49
CA ALA A 39 4.45 -16.52 0.40
C ALA A 39 5.09 -16.33 1.80
N ILE A 40 4.40 -15.61 2.71
CA ILE A 40 4.83 -15.39 4.09
C ILE A 40 4.75 -16.69 4.90
N GLU A 41 3.62 -17.41 4.85
CA GLU A 41 3.41 -18.68 5.56
C GLU A 41 4.44 -19.74 5.14
N LEU A 42 4.77 -19.80 3.85
CA LEU A 42 5.81 -20.69 3.32
C LEU A 42 7.24 -20.14 3.48
N LYS A 43 7.42 -19.03 4.17
CA LYS A 43 8.71 -18.37 4.45
C LYS A 43 9.59 -18.21 3.20
N ARG A 44 9.03 -17.75 2.08
CA ARG A 44 9.71 -17.69 0.78
C ARG A 44 10.65 -16.48 0.59
N GLY A 45 10.72 -15.57 1.55
CA GLY A 45 11.63 -14.43 1.57
C GLY A 45 11.07 -13.20 0.88
N LEU A 46 11.39 -12.94 -0.38
CA LEU A 46 11.08 -11.66 -1.04
C LEU A 46 9.80 -11.72 -1.88
N SER A 47 8.89 -10.80 -1.59
CA SER A 47 7.67 -10.54 -2.38
C SER A 47 7.69 -9.11 -2.92
N LEU A 48 7.32 -8.93 -4.18
CA LEU A 48 7.27 -7.65 -4.88
C LEU A 48 5.86 -7.36 -5.37
N ILE A 49 5.24 -6.31 -4.85
CA ILE A 49 3.93 -5.80 -5.29
C ILE A 49 4.13 -4.48 -6.01
N LEU A 50 3.75 -4.44 -7.25
CA LEU A 50 3.86 -3.27 -8.11
C LEU A 50 2.49 -2.71 -8.47
N GLY A 51 2.47 -1.49 -8.94
CA GLY A 51 1.27 -0.83 -9.47
C GLY A 51 1.48 0.67 -9.59
N ASP A 52 0.68 1.31 -10.39
CA ASP A 52 0.74 2.76 -10.60
C ASP A 52 0.30 3.55 -9.36
N VAL A 53 0.55 4.85 -9.38
CA VAL A 53 0.08 5.77 -8.34
C VAL A 53 -1.44 5.71 -8.24
N GLY A 54 -1.95 5.54 -7.02
CA GLY A 54 -3.40 5.54 -6.79
C GLY A 54 -4.10 4.20 -6.98
N THR A 55 -3.39 3.09 -7.25
CA THR A 55 -3.98 1.73 -7.34
C THR A 55 -4.30 1.10 -5.98
N GLY A 56 -3.96 1.76 -4.86
CA GLY A 56 -4.31 1.27 -3.51
C GLY A 56 -3.24 0.47 -2.78
N LYS A 57 -1.97 0.47 -3.25
CA LYS A 57 -0.85 -0.26 -2.61
C LYS A 57 -0.69 0.05 -1.12
N THR A 58 -0.67 1.34 -0.76
CA THR A 58 -0.54 1.75 0.66
C THR A 58 -1.73 1.28 1.51
N THR A 59 -2.93 1.23 0.95
CA THR A 59 -4.09 0.71 1.70
C THR A 59 -4.00 -0.82 1.82
N LEU A 60 -3.51 -1.50 0.77
CA LEU A 60 -3.22 -2.93 0.79
C LEU A 60 -2.17 -3.27 1.86
N SER A 61 -1.07 -2.51 1.94
CA SER A 61 -0.01 -2.72 2.92
C SER A 61 -0.53 -2.57 4.35
N ARG A 62 -1.36 -1.54 4.62
CA ARG A 62 -2.01 -1.35 5.92
C ARG A 62 -2.97 -2.49 6.25
N ARG A 63 -3.74 -2.96 5.25
CA ARG A 63 -4.64 -4.09 5.45
C ARG A 63 -3.89 -5.39 5.75
N LEU A 64 -2.82 -5.66 5.02
CA LEU A 64 -1.93 -6.79 5.30
C LEU A 64 -1.37 -6.70 6.74
N ALA A 65 -0.87 -5.53 7.12
CA ALA A 65 -0.37 -5.28 8.47
C ALA A 65 -1.42 -5.53 9.55
N GLN A 66 -2.67 -5.12 9.35
CA GLN A 66 -3.77 -5.41 10.28
C GLN A 66 -4.04 -6.91 10.42
N LEU A 67 -4.01 -7.65 9.31
CA LEU A 67 -4.25 -9.10 9.30
C LEU A 67 -3.12 -9.87 10.02
N LEU A 68 -1.88 -9.42 9.84
CA LEU A 68 -0.71 -10.10 10.41
C LEU A 68 -0.48 -9.78 11.88
N ARG A 69 -0.83 -8.57 12.34
CA ARG A 69 -0.62 -8.15 13.74
C ARG A 69 -1.40 -8.95 14.78
N VAL A 70 -2.47 -9.62 14.39
CA VAL A 70 -3.27 -10.45 15.30
C VAL A 70 -2.69 -11.85 15.51
N GLU A 71 -1.66 -12.21 14.74
CA GLU A 71 -1.01 -13.51 14.82
C GLU A 71 0.18 -13.45 15.80
N PRO A 72 0.14 -14.23 16.90
CA PRO A 72 1.12 -14.10 18.00
C PRO A 72 2.55 -14.49 17.59
N ASN A 73 2.68 -15.29 16.53
CA ASN A 73 3.98 -15.77 16.05
C ASN A 73 4.60 -14.85 14.99
N ILE A 74 3.99 -13.67 14.72
CA ILE A 74 4.51 -12.74 13.73
C ILE A 74 5.14 -11.52 14.42
N LEU A 75 6.39 -11.24 14.07
CA LEU A 75 7.09 -9.99 14.35
C LEU A 75 7.16 -9.18 13.06
N MET A 76 6.46 -8.05 13.01
CA MET A 76 6.38 -7.25 11.80
C MET A 76 6.72 -5.80 12.07
N THR A 77 7.55 -5.23 11.18
CA THR A 77 7.75 -3.79 11.08
C THR A 77 7.42 -3.25 9.69
N MET A 78 7.15 -1.94 9.61
CA MET A 78 6.77 -1.28 8.37
C MET A 78 7.56 0.01 8.18
N VAL A 79 8.18 0.16 7.01
CA VAL A 79 8.80 1.39 6.52
C VAL A 79 7.90 2.00 5.46
N LEU A 80 7.35 3.20 5.71
CA LEU A 80 6.40 3.85 4.81
C LEU A 80 7.07 4.74 3.75
N ASN A 81 8.24 5.26 4.06
CA ASN A 81 8.98 6.15 3.17
C ASN A 81 10.48 5.87 3.28
N PRO A 82 11.02 4.94 2.46
CA PRO A 82 12.38 4.44 2.60
C PRO A 82 13.41 5.37 1.91
N ILE A 83 13.51 6.62 2.39
CA ILE A 83 14.50 7.59 1.94
C ILE A 83 15.60 7.64 2.97
N TYR A 84 16.78 7.17 2.60
CA TYR A 84 17.97 7.16 3.44
C TYR A 84 19.19 7.62 2.61
N ASP A 85 20.01 8.48 3.18
CA ASP A 85 21.22 8.97 2.52
C ASP A 85 22.31 7.90 2.48
N THR A 86 22.35 7.03 3.50
CA THR A 86 23.36 5.96 3.62
C THR A 86 22.71 4.61 3.99
N GLU A 87 23.44 3.53 3.69
CA GLU A 87 23.07 2.19 4.14
C GLU A 87 23.04 2.06 5.68
N THR A 88 23.94 2.77 6.37
CA THR A 88 24.01 2.80 7.83
C THR A 88 22.74 3.38 8.44
N GLN A 89 22.21 4.47 7.88
CA GLN A 89 20.93 5.04 8.32
C GLN A 89 19.77 4.06 8.14
N PHE A 90 19.74 3.34 7.02
CA PHE A 90 18.70 2.31 6.79
C PHE A 90 18.81 1.18 7.81
N LEU A 91 20.01 0.68 8.07
CA LEU A 91 20.26 -0.36 9.07
C LEU A 91 19.91 0.11 10.49
N ALA A 92 20.25 1.36 10.82
CA ALA A 92 19.91 1.96 12.11
C ALA A 92 18.38 2.05 12.31
N ASP A 93 17.65 2.52 11.29
CA ASP A 93 16.17 2.57 11.34
C ASP A 93 15.56 1.17 11.46
N LEU A 94 16.12 0.16 10.78
CA LEU A 94 15.67 -1.23 10.96
C LEU A 94 15.92 -1.75 12.38
N ALA A 95 17.11 -1.48 12.95
CA ALA A 95 17.44 -1.89 14.31
C ALA A 95 16.50 -1.22 15.33
N GLU A 96 16.22 0.08 15.18
CA GLU A 96 15.27 0.80 16.03
C GLU A 96 13.87 0.22 15.95
N ARG A 97 13.36 -0.04 14.74
CA ARG A 97 12.00 -0.58 14.51
C ARG A 97 11.80 -1.98 15.05
N PHE A 98 12.83 -2.79 15.03
CA PHE A 98 12.81 -4.13 15.63
C PHE A 98 13.23 -4.13 17.09
N HIS A 99 13.53 -2.97 17.70
CA HIS A 99 14.01 -2.81 19.08
C HIS A 99 15.29 -3.61 19.35
N ILE A 100 16.21 -3.60 18.36
CA ILE A 100 17.50 -4.28 18.46
C ILE A 100 18.51 -3.36 19.15
N ILE A 101 19.12 -3.84 20.22
CA ILE A 101 20.19 -3.12 20.89
C ILE A 101 21.50 -3.40 20.14
N VAL A 102 22.15 -2.34 19.69
CA VAL A 102 23.43 -2.41 18.98
C VAL A 102 24.53 -1.93 19.90
N GLU A 103 25.50 -2.77 20.21
CA GLU A 103 26.65 -2.41 21.01
C GLU A 103 27.65 -1.56 20.20
N ASN A 104 27.95 -0.37 20.69
CA ASN A 104 28.77 0.61 19.98
C ASN A 104 30.28 0.47 20.24
N GLY A 105 30.68 -0.38 21.17
CA GLY A 105 32.07 -0.40 21.66
C GLY A 105 32.48 0.99 22.17
N ASN A 106 33.65 1.47 21.75
CA ASN A 106 34.16 2.81 22.11
C ASN A 106 33.82 3.90 21.06
N ASN A 107 33.05 3.61 20.04
CA ASN A 107 32.67 4.55 18.99
C ASN A 107 31.36 5.27 19.30
N PRO A 108 31.24 6.57 19.06
CA PRO A 108 30.02 7.33 19.29
C PRO A 108 28.85 6.88 18.41
N GLU A 109 29.14 6.37 17.22
CA GLU A 109 28.13 5.82 16.28
C GLU A 109 28.53 4.41 15.82
N PRO A 110 27.59 3.43 15.80
CA PRO A 110 27.87 2.12 15.29
C PRO A 110 28.16 2.14 13.80
N ALA A 111 29.15 1.37 13.36
CA ALA A 111 29.40 1.12 11.95
C ALA A 111 28.29 0.25 11.34
N ALA A 112 28.10 0.31 10.02
CA ALA A 112 27.14 -0.53 9.29
C ALA A 112 27.28 -2.02 9.64
N LEU A 113 28.50 -2.50 9.82
CA LEU A 113 28.80 -3.89 10.20
C LEU A 113 28.22 -4.24 11.60
N ALA A 114 28.29 -3.32 12.57
CA ALA A 114 27.74 -3.57 13.90
C ALA A 114 26.20 -3.73 13.85
N TYR A 115 25.52 -2.89 13.07
CA TYR A 115 24.10 -3.04 12.82
C TYR A 115 23.77 -4.37 12.11
N MET A 116 24.52 -4.72 11.06
CA MET A 116 24.31 -5.98 10.32
C MET A 116 24.43 -7.19 11.25
N ASN A 117 25.49 -7.26 12.07
CA ASN A 117 25.71 -8.36 13.02
C ASN A 117 24.60 -8.43 14.08
N ALA A 118 24.14 -7.29 14.60
CA ALA A 118 23.07 -7.24 15.57
C ALA A 118 21.72 -7.69 14.96
N ILE A 119 21.43 -7.25 13.72
CA ILE A 119 20.24 -7.67 12.99
C ILE A 119 20.30 -9.17 12.69
N GLU A 120 21.44 -9.67 12.22
CA GLU A 120 21.64 -11.12 11.96
C GLU A 120 21.34 -11.95 13.21
N LYS A 121 21.97 -11.62 14.33
CA LYS A 121 21.75 -12.30 15.62
C LYS A 121 20.29 -12.29 16.01
N PHE A 122 19.64 -11.12 15.96
CA PHE A 122 18.20 -10.98 16.24
C PHE A 122 17.34 -11.86 15.33
N LEU A 123 17.63 -11.87 14.02
CA LEU A 123 16.86 -12.67 13.06
C LEU A 123 16.96 -14.17 13.37
N PHE A 124 18.15 -14.67 13.70
CA PHE A 124 18.33 -16.08 14.07
C PHE A 124 17.64 -16.42 15.39
N GLU A 125 17.85 -15.63 16.45
CA GLU A 125 17.22 -15.85 17.75
C GLU A 125 15.69 -15.89 17.63
N ARG A 126 15.09 -14.87 16.98
CA ARG A 126 13.63 -14.79 16.88
C ARG A 126 13.01 -15.81 15.93
N CYS A 127 13.68 -16.12 14.82
CA CYS A 127 13.11 -17.01 13.82
C CYS A 127 13.38 -18.49 14.12
N VAL A 128 14.58 -18.82 14.62
CA VAL A 128 14.98 -20.22 14.83
C VAL A 128 14.68 -20.69 16.25
N GLU A 129 15.01 -19.87 17.27
CA GLU A 129 14.84 -20.28 18.66
C GLU A 129 13.40 -20.03 19.16
N GLU A 130 12.77 -18.91 18.77
CA GLU A 130 11.42 -18.56 19.18
C GLU A 130 10.35 -18.92 18.13
N GLU A 131 10.72 -19.52 17.01
CA GLU A 131 9.83 -19.92 15.90
C GLU A 131 8.96 -18.78 15.32
N LYS A 132 9.41 -17.51 15.47
CA LYS A 132 8.70 -16.36 14.95
C LYS A 132 8.87 -16.23 13.44
N THR A 133 7.86 -15.68 12.78
CA THR A 133 7.96 -15.20 11.40
C THR A 133 8.26 -13.71 11.41
N ILE A 134 9.43 -13.32 10.87
CA ILE A 134 9.87 -11.92 10.88
C ILE A 134 9.54 -11.29 9.53
N ILE A 135 8.81 -10.17 9.55
CA ILE A 135 8.32 -9.52 8.33
C ILE A 135 8.77 -8.05 8.31
N LEU A 136 9.43 -7.68 7.23
CA LEU A 136 9.75 -6.30 6.88
C LEU A 136 8.90 -5.87 5.69
N LEU A 137 7.98 -4.95 5.91
CA LEU A 137 7.13 -4.38 4.88
C LEU A 137 7.65 -2.98 4.52
N ILE A 138 7.95 -2.74 3.25
CA ILE A 138 8.46 -1.45 2.76
C ILE A 138 7.51 -0.92 1.70
N ASP A 139 6.84 0.19 2.01
CA ASP A 139 6.00 0.93 1.05
C ASP A 139 6.84 1.98 0.32
N GLU A 140 6.37 2.46 -0.84
CA GLU A 140 7.09 3.42 -1.69
C GLU A 140 8.53 2.98 -2.02
N SER A 141 8.75 1.67 -2.18
CA SER A 141 10.09 1.06 -2.35
C SER A 141 10.87 1.58 -3.56
N GLN A 142 10.21 2.23 -4.54
CA GLN A 142 10.90 2.91 -5.65
C GLN A 142 11.78 4.08 -5.16
N LYS A 143 11.59 4.57 -3.93
CA LYS A 143 12.43 5.63 -3.35
C LYS A 143 13.72 5.11 -2.73
N MET A 144 13.87 3.80 -2.54
CA MET A 144 15.08 3.21 -1.98
C MET A 144 16.30 3.48 -2.87
N SER A 145 17.42 3.82 -2.25
CA SER A 145 18.70 3.94 -2.95
C SER A 145 19.26 2.56 -3.35
N GLY A 146 20.21 2.53 -4.28
CA GLY A 146 20.91 1.29 -4.67
C GLY A 146 21.59 0.60 -3.49
N PRO A 147 22.38 1.33 -2.66
CA PRO A 147 22.97 0.78 -1.44
C PRO A 147 21.94 0.12 -0.49
N CYS A 148 20.78 0.75 -0.27
CA CYS A 148 19.73 0.16 0.57
C CYS A 148 19.14 -1.14 -0.02
N LEU A 149 19.03 -1.23 -1.36
CA LEU A 149 18.61 -2.47 -2.03
C LEU A 149 19.68 -3.58 -1.88
N GLU A 150 20.97 -3.23 -1.88
CA GLU A 150 22.06 -4.16 -1.61
C GLU A 150 22.06 -4.66 -0.15
N VAL A 151 21.75 -3.80 0.82
CA VAL A 151 21.51 -4.21 2.20
C VAL A 151 20.38 -5.24 2.27
N LEU A 152 19.24 -4.99 1.62
CA LEU A 152 18.14 -5.98 1.58
C LEU A 152 18.59 -7.30 0.96
N ARG A 153 19.36 -7.24 -0.14
CA ARG A 153 19.93 -8.45 -0.75
C ARG A 153 20.79 -9.24 0.24
N SER A 154 21.60 -8.54 1.05
CA SER A 154 22.44 -9.15 2.06
C SER A 154 21.63 -9.78 3.19
N LEU A 155 20.62 -9.09 3.71
CA LEU A 155 19.69 -9.62 4.73
C LEU A 155 18.92 -10.86 4.24
N LEU A 156 18.57 -10.92 2.96
CA LEU A 156 17.90 -12.08 2.34
C LEU A 156 18.85 -13.28 2.09
N ASN A 157 20.15 -13.18 2.40
CA ASN A 157 21.05 -14.33 2.43
C ASN A 157 20.83 -15.20 3.67
N TYR A 158 20.28 -14.63 4.75
CA TYR A 158 20.04 -15.39 5.97
C TYR A 158 18.90 -16.37 5.75
N GLU A 159 19.25 -17.65 5.78
CA GLU A 159 18.34 -18.76 5.55
C GLU A 159 18.73 -19.98 6.37
N THR A 160 17.77 -20.81 6.65
CA THR A 160 18.00 -22.19 7.12
C THR A 160 18.03 -23.11 5.90
N ASN A 161 18.24 -24.40 6.11
CA ASN A 161 18.14 -25.39 5.02
C ASN A 161 16.74 -25.50 4.41
N GLU A 162 15.70 -24.98 5.09
CA GLU A 162 14.30 -25.17 4.72
C GLU A 162 13.62 -23.88 4.26
N TYR A 163 14.00 -22.72 4.82
CA TYR A 163 13.29 -21.46 4.57
C TYR A 163 14.14 -20.20 4.77
N LYS A 164 13.64 -19.09 4.25
CA LYS A 164 14.20 -17.75 4.47
C LYS A 164 13.78 -17.22 5.84
N ILE A 165 14.76 -16.72 6.62
CA ILE A 165 14.52 -16.19 7.97
C ILE A 165 13.72 -14.90 7.94
N LEU A 166 14.06 -13.97 7.03
CA LEU A 166 13.39 -12.69 6.88
C LEU A 166 12.41 -12.71 5.68
N GLN A 167 11.16 -12.33 5.93
CA GLN A 167 10.16 -12.11 4.89
C GLN A 167 10.10 -10.63 4.55
N VAL A 168 10.43 -10.27 3.33
CA VAL A 168 10.40 -8.89 2.84
C VAL A 168 9.27 -8.70 1.85
N VAL A 169 8.43 -7.70 2.08
CA VAL A 169 7.36 -7.30 1.16
C VAL A 169 7.66 -5.88 0.68
N LEU A 170 8.04 -5.76 -0.58
CA LEU A 170 8.25 -4.48 -1.25
C LEU A 170 6.99 -4.07 -2.00
N LEU A 171 6.45 -2.88 -1.68
CA LEU A 171 5.38 -2.26 -2.46
C LEU A 171 5.95 -1.02 -3.15
N GLY A 172 5.77 -0.94 -4.47
CA GLY A 172 6.35 0.16 -5.24
C GLY A 172 5.65 0.45 -6.56
N GLN A 173 6.13 1.49 -7.22
CA GLN A 173 5.68 1.84 -8.57
C GLN A 173 6.46 1.01 -9.60
N MET A 174 5.96 1.00 -10.86
CA MET A 174 6.54 0.21 -11.94
C MET A 174 8.01 0.56 -12.23
N GLU A 175 8.44 1.78 -11.92
CA GLU A 175 9.84 2.24 -12.05
C GLU A 175 10.83 1.51 -11.12
N LEU A 176 10.34 0.82 -10.09
CA LEU A 176 11.16 -0.04 -9.23
C LEU A 176 11.66 -1.27 -10.00
N LEU A 177 10.87 -1.80 -10.94
CA LEU A 177 11.16 -3.04 -11.66
C LEU A 177 12.52 -3.02 -12.39
N PRO A 178 12.84 -2.02 -13.26
CA PRO A 178 14.14 -1.97 -13.93
C PRO A 178 15.30 -1.74 -12.97
N ARG A 179 15.06 -1.19 -11.78
CA ARG A 179 16.12 -0.98 -10.77
C ARG A 179 16.48 -2.28 -10.07
N ILE A 180 15.45 -3.05 -9.62
CA ILE A 180 15.69 -4.37 -9.00
C ILE A 180 16.26 -5.37 -10.02
N SER A 181 15.82 -5.35 -11.27
CA SER A 181 16.30 -6.29 -12.29
C SER A 181 17.79 -6.12 -12.62
N ARG A 182 18.37 -4.94 -12.38
CA ARG A 182 19.82 -4.72 -12.51
C ARG A 182 20.63 -5.39 -11.40
N ILE A 183 20.01 -5.68 -10.26
CA ILE A 183 20.63 -6.39 -9.13
C ILE A 183 20.26 -7.88 -9.28
N LYS A 184 20.97 -8.59 -10.16
CA LYS A 184 20.65 -9.96 -10.57
C LYS A 184 20.34 -10.88 -9.39
N ASN A 185 21.19 -10.89 -8.38
CA ASN A 185 21.03 -11.74 -7.20
C ASN A 185 19.82 -11.36 -6.31
N LEU A 186 19.32 -10.13 -6.38
CA LEU A 186 18.09 -9.72 -5.71
C LEU A 186 16.86 -10.11 -6.55
N TRP A 187 16.95 -9.94 -7.87
CA TRP A 187 15.89 -10.32 -8.80
C TRP A 187 15.55 -11.81 -8.71
N ASP A 188 16.57 -12.67 -8.67
CA ASP A 188 16.40 -14.12 -8.62
C ASP A 188 15.80 -14.63 -7.29
N ARG A 189 15.82 -13.78 -6.25
CA ARG A 189 15.22 -14.07 -4.94
C ARG A 189 13.76 -13.71 -4.80
N ILE A 190 13.17 -13.06 -5.79
CA ILE A 190 11.76 -12.66 -5.72
C ILE A 190 10.89 -13.89 -5.93
N ALA A 191 10.30 -14.39 -4.86
CA ALA A 191 9.40 -15.54 -4.89
C ALA A 191 7.99 -15.19 -5.40
N LEU A 192 7.54 -13.94 -5.14
CA LEU A 192 6.26 -13.45 -5.61
C LEU A 192 6.44 -12.11 -6.33
N LYS A 193 6.02 -12.04 -7.59
CA LYS A 193 5.87 -10.79 -8.35
C LYS A 193 4.40 -10.61 -8.69
N TYR A 194 3.81 -9.49 -8.30
CA TYR A 194 2.41 -9.21 -8.57
C TYR A 194 2.21 -7.74 -8.94
N VAL A 195 1.41 -7.49 -9.97
CA VAL A 195 1.06 -6.14 -10.41
C VAL A 195 -0.40 -5.89 -10.09
N ILE A 196 -0.68 -4.82 -9.35
CA ILE A 196 -2.05 -4.37 -9.07
C ILE A 196 -2.47 -3.44 -10.19
N ASN A 197 -3.43 -3.88 -10.98
CA ASN A 197 -4.04 -3.10 -12.05
C ASN A 197 -5.15 -2.18 -11.51
N PRO A 198 -5.51 -1.11 -12.26
CA PRO A 198 -6.71 -0.33 -11.98
C PRO A 198 -7.97 -1.20 -11.96
N LEU A 199 -9.05 -0.68 -11.37
CA LEU A 199 -10.34 -1.36 -11.27
C LEU A 199 -11.01 -1.50 -12.64
N GLU A 200 -11.71 -2.59 -12.85
CA GLU A 200 -12.63 -2.75 -13.98
C GLU A 200 -13.90 -1.90 -13.78
N GLU A 201 -14.64 -1.65 -14.85
CA GLU A 201 -15.86 -0.82 -14.82
C GLU A 201 -16.88 -1.32 -13.78
N SER A 202 -17.11 -2.62 -13.71
CA SER A 202 -18.00 -3.24 -12.72
C SER A 202 -17.55 -2.97 -11.29
N GLU A 203 -16.25 -3.03 -11.03
CA GLU A 203 -15.67 -2.79 -9.71
C GLU A 203 -15.73 -1.32 -9.29
N VAL A 204 -15.75 -0.36 -10.24
CA VAL A 204 -15.97 1.06 -9.94
C VAL A 204 -17.36 1.28 -9.33
N LYS A 205 -18.39 0.67 -9.90
CA LYS A 205 -19.74 0.71 -9.35
C LYS A 205 -19.79 0.13 -7.92
N GLU A 206 -19.13 -1.00 -7.73
CA GLU A 206 -19.05 -1.66 -6.43
C GLU A 206 -18.28 -0.83 -5.40
N LEU A 207 -17.14 -0.20 -5.78
CA LEU A 207 -16.37 0.70 -4.94
C LEU A 207 -17.22 1.89 -4.46
N ILE A 208 -17.93 2.56 -5.37
CA ILE A 208 -18.78 3.71 -5.06
C ILE A 208 -19.89 3.28 -4.09
N GLY A 209 -20.60 2.21 -4.39
CA GLY A 209 -21.66 1.67 -3.54
C GLY A 209 -21.14 1.22 -2.17
N PHE A 210 -19.98 0.56 -2.11
CA PHE A 210 -19.34 0.15 -0.86
C PHE A 210 -19.02 1.34 0.03
N ARG A 211 -18.38 2.39 -0.50
CA ARG A 211 -18.00 3.57 0.27
C ARG A 211 -19.21 4.36 0.76
N LEU A 212 -20.25 4.51 -0.05
CA LEU A 212 -21.51 5.13 0.37
C LEU A 212 -22.19 4.35 1.51
N ARG A 213 -22.34 3.04 1.37
CA ARG A 213 -22.89 2.19 2.44
C ARG A 213 -22.07 2.28 3.71
N ARG A 214 -20.74 2.28 3.60
CA ARG A 214 -19.84 2.42 4.76
C ARG A 214 -20.00 3.77 5.45
N ALA A 215 -20.25 4.82 4.68
CA ALA A 215 -20.54 6.15 5.21
C ALA A 215 -21.96 6.29 5.81
N GLY A 216 -22.79 5.26 5.75
CA GLY A 216 -24.13 5.24 6.33
C GLY A 216 -25.26 5.55 5.35
N TYR A 217 -25.01 5.48 4.05
CA TYR A 217 -26.08 5.63 3.04
C TYR A 217 -27.00 4.41 3.01
N VAL A 218 -28.26 4.62 3.33
CA VAL A 218 -29.29 3.55 3.45
C VAL A 218 -30.49 3.73 2.50
N SER A 219 -30.42 4.69 1.58
CA SER A 219 -31.50 4.94 0.62
C SER A 219 -31.67 3.79 -0.38
N ARG A 220 -32.93 3.56 -0.82
CA ARG A 220 -33.24 2.64 -1.93
C ARG A 220 -32.89 3.22 -3.30
N TYR A 221 -32.74 4.54 -3.40
CA TYR A 221 -32.37 5.22 -4.63
C TYR A 221 -30.86 5.38 -4.74
N PRO A 222 -30.28 5.13 -5.92
CA PRO A 222 -28.83 5.30 -6.10
C PRO A 222 -28.45 6.78 -6.05
N MET A 223 -27.37 7.12 -5.34
CA MET A 223 -26.83 8.48 -5.31
C MET A 223 -26.10 8.87 -6.61
N PHE A 224 -25.61 7.88 -7.34
CA PHE A 224 -24.96 8.02 -8.65
C PHE A 224 -25.75 7.21 -9.68
N SER A 225 -26.10 7.81 -10.82
CA SER A 225 -26.68 7.09 -11.95
C SER A 225 -25.66 6.16 -12.62
N ASP A 226 -26.10 5.09 -13.28
CA ASP A 226 -25.18 4.20 -14.01
C ASP A 226 -24.42 4.96 -15.12
N LYS A 227 -25.07 5.92 -15.78
CA LYS A 227 -24.42 6.79 -16.78
C LYS A 227 -23.33 7.67 -16.16
N ALA A 228 -23.51 8.17 -14.94
CA ALA A 228 -22.49 8.91 -14.22
C ALA A 228 -21.31 8.00 -13.86
N ILE A 229 -21.56 6.79 -13.37
CA ILE A 229 -20.51 5.81 -13.03
C ILE A 229 -19.66 5.48 -14.27
N ASN A 230 -20.30 5.25 -15.41
CA ASN A 230 -19.59 5.00 -16.67
C ASN A 230 -18.74 6.21 -17.10
N ALA A 231 -19.24 7.43 -16.93
CA ALA A 231 -18.48 8.64 -17.22
C ALA A 231 -17.27 8.79 -16.28
N ILE A 232 -17.44 8.47 -14.98
CA ILE A 232 -16.35 8.44 -14.00
C ILE A 232 -15.32 7.39 -14.39
N TYR A 233 -15.71 6.17 -14.76
CA TYR A 233 -14.79 5.13 -15.19
C TYR A 233 -13.98 5.56 -16.42
N ASN A 234 -14.66 6.07 -17.46
CA ASN A 234 -14.01 6.51 -18.69
C ASN A 234 -12.97 7.62 -18.46
N TYR A 235 -13.22 8.52 -17.52
CA TYR A 235 -12.28 9.58 -17.17
C TYR A 235 -11.14 9.11 -16.28
N THR A 236 -11.48 8.35 -15.23
CA THR A 236 -10.51 7.90 -14.20
C THR A 236 -9.71 6.68 -14.62
N GLN A 237 -10.14 5.95 -15.66
CA GLN A 237 -9.53 4.70 -16.13
C GLN A 237 -9.39 3.66 -15.00
N GLY A 238 -10.35 3.63 -14.07
CA GLY A 238 -10.37 2.68 -12.96
C GLY A 238 -9.38 2.96 -11.82
N TYR A 239 -8.65 4.08 -11.82
CA TYR A 239 -7.71 4.41 -10.73
C TYR A 239 -8.47 4.80 -9.46
N PRO A 240 -8.40 4.01 -8.35
CA PRO A 240 -9.19 4.24 -7.13
C PRO A 240 -9.07 5.66 -6.55
N ARG A 241 -7.86 6.24 -6.57
CA ARG A 241 -7.64 7.59 -6.06
C ARG A 241 -8.35 8.65 -6.90
N LYS A 242 -8.31 8.52 -8.25
CA LYS A 242 -9.02 9.44 -9.15
C LYS A 242 -10.52 9.30 -9.01
N ILE A 243 -11.03 8.06 -8.88
CA ILE A 243 -12.46 7.80 -8.65
C ILE A 243 -12.90 8.46 -7.35
N THR A 244 -12.12 8.32 -6.28
CA THR A 244 -12.43 8.90 -4.98
C THR A 244 -12.51 10.42 -5.05
N LEU A 245 -11.55 11.09 -5.71
CA LEU A 245 -11.57 12.54 -5.91
C LEU A 245 -12.78 12.98 -6.73
N MET A 246 -13.02 12.36 -7.88
CA MET A 246 -14.15 12.69 -8.75
C MET A 246 -15.50 12.50 -8.03
N CYS A 247 -15.65 11.43 -7.24
CA CYS A 247 -16.86 11.21 -6.46
C CYS A 247 -17.02 12.23 -5.31
N HIS A 248 -15.93 12.67 -4.68
CA HIS A 248 -15.95 13.74 -3.70
C HIS A 248 -16.47 15.04 -4.31
N ASP A 249 -15.85 15.49 -5.40
CA ASP A 249 -16.23 16.71 -6.11
C ASP A 249 -17.68 16.65 -6.63
N ALA A 250 -18.11 15.46 -7.09
CA ALA A 250 -19.47 15.24 -7.55
C ALA A 250 -20.51 15.39 -6.42
N LEU A 251 -20.22 14.94 -5.20
CA LEU A 251 -21.11 15.13 -4.06
C LEU A 251 -21.16 16.59 -3.58
N GLU A 252 -20.05 17.30 -3.61
CA GLU A 252 -20.03 18.73 -3.31
C GLU A 252 -20.86 19.52 -4.35
N HIS A 253 -20.65 19.21 -5.63
CA HIS A 253 -21.40 19.87 -6.72
C HIS A 253 -22.89 19.54 -6.70
N LEU A 254 -23.25 18.30 -6.31
CA LEU A 254 -24.64 17.88 -6.13
C LEU A 254 -25.41 18.81 -5.17
N ILE A 255 -24.79 19.13 -4.04
CA ILE A 255 -25.37 20.04 -3.05
C ILE A 255 -25.49 21.47 -3.59
N MET A 256 -24.40 21.98 -4.24
CA MET A 256 -24.40 23.34 -4.79
C MET A 256 -25.46 23.53 -5.87
N SER A 257 -25.68 22.51 -6.70
CA SER A 257 -26.68 22.52 -7.78
C SER A 257 -28.09 22.15 -7.34
N LYS A 258 -28.29 21.77 -6.05
CA LYS A 258 -29.56 21.30 -5.48
C LYS A 258 -30.17 20.13 -6.25
N LYS A 259 -29.34 19.28 -6.85
CA LYS A 259 -29.78 18.04 -7.51
C LYS A 259 -29.90 16.91 -6.48
N GLU A 260 -30.72 15.90 -6.80
CA GLU A 260 -30.93 14.73 -5.92
C GLU A 260 -30.02 13.55 -6.26
N ILE A 261 -29.51 13.49 -7.49
CA ILE A 261 -28.69 12.39 -8.01
C ILE A 261 -27.52 12.96 -8.83
N VAL A 262 -26.37 12.32 -8.72
CA VAL A 262 -25.23 12.57 -9.60
C VAL A 262 -25.52 11.93 -10.96
N ASP A 263 -25.83 12.76 -11.94
CA ASP A 263 -26.08 12.37 -13.34
C ASP A 263 -24.80 12.50 -14.20
N LYS A 264 -24.88 12.06 -15.45
CA LYS A 264 -23.78 12.12 -16.41
C LYS A 264 -23.35 13.54 -16.70
N GLU A 265 -24.31 14.45 -16.80
CA GLU A 265 -24.10 15.87 -17.14
C GLU A 265 -23.26 16.54 -16.04
N LEU A 266 -23.57 16.31 -14.77
CA LEU A 266 -22.79 16.82 -13.64
C LEU A 266 -21.33 16.32 -13.69
N VAL A 267 -21.12 15.03 -13.96
CA VAL A 267 -19.77 14.48 -14.07
C VAL A 267 -19.00 15.09 -15.25
N GLN A 268 -19.67 15.30 -16.38
CA GLN A 268 -19.05 15.92 -17.56
C GLN A 268 -18.66 17.39 -17.30
N GLU A 269 -19.48 18.15 -16.57
CA GLU A 269 -19.14 19.51 -16.15
C GLU A 269 -17.87 19.54 -15.28
N LEU A 270 -17.74 18.59 -14.35
CA LEU A 270 -16.55 18.48 -13.49
C LEU A 270 -15.30 18.11 -14.31
N ILE A 271 -15.42 17.16 -15.22
CA ILE A 271 -14.30 16.77 -16.12
C ILE A 271 -13.84 17.98 -16.96
N GLN A 272 -14.76 18.78 -17.48
CA GLN A 272 -14.41 19.97 -18.26
C GLN A 272 -13.68 21.04 -17.42
N LYS A 273 -14.01 21.18 -16.14
CA LYS A 273 -13.33 22.09 -15.21
C LYS A 273 -11.93 21.61 -14.87
N ASP A 274 -11.75 20.30 -14.66
CA ASP A 274 -10.45 19.71 -14.30
C ASP A 274 -9.45 19.76 -15.48
N VAL A 275 -9.95 19.65 -16.73
CA VAL A 275 -9.13 19.71 -17.95
C VAL A 275 -8.74 21.14 -18.35
N LYS A 276 -9.50 22.17 -17.91
CA LYS A 276 -9.11 23.55 -18.15
C LYS A 276 -8.13 23.99 -17.04
N PRO A 277 -6.85 24.29 -17.38
CA PRO A 277 -5.97 24.90 -16.40
C PRO A 277 -6.63 26.20 -15.93
N VAL A 278 -6.69 26.37 -14.62
CA VAL A 278 -7.08 27.64 -13.99
C VAL A 278 -6.19 28.70 -14.64
N GLY A 279 -6.81 29.61 -15.39
CA GLY A 279 -6.13 30.54 -16.26
C GLY A 279 -5.01 31.29 -15.54
N VAL A 280 -3.85 31.33 -16.18
CA VAL A 280 -2.77 32.27 -15.94
C VAL A 280 -3.25 33.65 -16.38
#